data_70b9a3f49f5ea6452ce8615dd4765b96
#
_entry.id   70b9a3f49f5ea6452ce8615dd4765b96
#
_cell.length_a   1.000
_cell.length_b   1.000
_cell.length_c   1.000
_cell.angle_alpha   90.00
_cell.angle_beta   90.00
_cell.angle_gamma   90.00
#
_symmetry.space_group_name_H-M   'P 1'
#
loop_
_entity.id
_entity.type
_entity.pdbx_description
1 polymer ?
#
loop_
_entity_poly.entity_id
_entity_poly.type
_entity_poly.pdbx_seq_one_letter_code
_entity_poly.pdbx_strand_id
1 'polypeptide(L)'
;MKKTFLSSIHERRSVYSITNTSPIPKNKIVALIEMLLEDVPSAFNCQSARVVVLFEQAHKNFWDIVMRTLRERVPAEKFAPTEAKINSFAAGYGTILYFDDEGITETFASNFPTMRQILKLGQIRLTACCSLLSGQL
;
A
#
# COMPACT_ATOMS: atom_id res chain seq x y z
N MET A 1 -27.90 -6.22 -4.90
CA MET A 1 -27.64 -5.52 -6.18
C MET A 1 -26.12 -5.45 -6.35
N LYS A 2 -25.57 -5.79 -7.54
CA LYS A 2 -24.15 -5.57 -7.83
C LYS A 2 -23.92 -4.05 -7.93
N LYS A 3 -22.99 -3.52 -7.17
CA LYS A 3 -22.57 -2.11 -7.28
C LYS A 3 -21.91 -1.86 -8.64
N THR A 4 -22.16 -0.72 -9.24
CA THR A 4 -21.45 -0.32 -10.46
C THR A 4 -20.04 0.20 -10.08
N PHE A 5 -19.11 0.20 -11.03
CA PHE A 5 -17.77 0.75 -10.82
C PHE A 5 -17.80 2.20 -10.31
N LEU A 6 -18.63 3.04 -10.93
CA LEU A 6 -18.77 4.45 -10.54
C LEU A 6 -19.35 4.61 -9.12
N SER A 7 -20.33 3.78 -8.73
CA SER A 7 -20.87 3.82 -7.37
C SER A 7 -19.83 3.38 -6.35
N SER A 8 -18.99 2.39 -6.68
CA SER A 8 -17.92 1.94 -5.81
C SER A 8 -16.85 3.04 -5.58
N ILE A 9 -16.48 3.77 -6.63
CA ILE A 9 -15.56 4.91 -6.51
C ILE A 9 -16.18 6.02 -5.67
N HIS A 10 -17.44 6.35 -5.92
CA HIS A 10 -18.14 7.43 -5.22
C HIS A 10 -18.32 7.14 -3.72
N GLU A 11 -18.59 5.91 -3.36
CA GLU A 11 -18.78 5.48 -1.98
C GLU A 11 -17.47 5.17 -1.24
N ARG A 12 -16.33 5.09 -1.94
CA ARG A 12 -15.04 4.81 -1.33
C ARG A 12 -14.65 5.88 -0.31
N ARG A 13 -14.28 5.48 0.88
CA ARG A 13 -13.71 6.34 1.92
C ARG A 13 -12.62 5.61 2.69
N SER A 14 -11.76 6.35 3.36
CA SER A 14 -10.80 5.78 4.30
C SER A 14 -11.54 5.25 5.54
N VAL A 15 -11.27 4.00 5.90
CA VAL A 15 -11.80 3.34 7.09
C VAL A 15 -10.66 3.18 8.08
N TYR A 16 -10.83 3.70 9.30
CA TYR A 16 -9.80 3.64 10.35
C TYR A 16 -10.12 2.62 11.44
N SER A 17 -11.41 2.29 11.62
CA SER A 17 -11.83 1.24 12.54
C SER A 17 -11.75 -0.11 11.84
N ILE A 18 -10.53 -0.65 11.74
CA ILE A 18 -10.26 -1.94 11.11
C ILE A 18 -10.15 -3.04 12.16
N THR A 19 -10.43 -4.27 11.76
CA THR A 19 -10.41 -5.45 12.61
C THR A 19 -9.54 -6.55 12.01
N ASN A 20 -9.21 -7.55 12.82
CA ASN A 20 -8.42 -8.71 12.39
C ASN A 20 -9.25 -9.78 11.64
N THR A 21 -10.45 -9.43 11.20
CA THR A 21 -11.33 -10.33 10.44
C THR A 21 -11.54 -9.80 9.03
N SER A 22 -11.64 -10.70 8.07
CA SER A 22 -11.94 -10.36 6.67
C SER A 22 -13.09 -11.20 6.15
N PRO A 23 -14.05 -10.61 5.40
CA PRO A 23 -15.09 -11.36 4.71
C PRO A 23 -14.55 -12.13 3.50
N ILE A 24 -13.30 -11.84 3.09
CA ILE A 24 -12.65 -12.44 1.92
C ILE A 24 -11.49 -13.31 2.39
N PRO A 25 -11.35 -14.56 1.92
CA PRO A 25 -10.23 -15.42 2.28
C PRO A 25 -8.91 -14.91 1.66
N LYS A 26 -7.78 -15.19 2.33
CA LYS A 26 -6.44 -14.71 1.98
C LYS A 26 -6.07 -14.95 0.51
N ASN A 27 -6.33 -16.14 0.00
CA ASN A 27 -6.03 -16.50 -1.39
C ASN A 27 -6.77 -15.62 -2.41
N LYS A 28 -8.00 -15.22 -2.11
CA LYS A 28 -8.75 -14.30 -2.99
C LYS A 28 -8.22 -12.86 -2.90
N ILE A 29 -7.73 -12.44 -1.72
CA ILE A 29 -7.08 -11.13 -1.58
C ILE A 29 -5.80 -11.10 -2.43
N VAL A 30 -4.97 -12.15 -2.33
CA VAL A 30 -3.73 -12.25 -3.11
C VAL A 30 -4.04 -12.26 -4.61
N ALA A 31 -4.96 -13.12 -5.06
CA ALA A 31 -5.35 -13.18 -6.48
C ALA A 31 -5.89 -11.85 -7.02
N LEU A 32 -6.63 -11.09 -6.20
CA LEU A 32 -7.09 -9.76 -6.58
C LEU A 32 -5.92 -8.79 -6.77
N ILE A 33 -4.93 -8.82 -5.87
CA ILE A 33 -3.74 -7.96 -5.95
C ILE A 33 -2.91 -8.32 -7.18
N GLU A 34 -2.70 -9.60 -7.47
CA GLU A 34 -1.99 -10.08 -8.66
C GLU A 34 -2.67 -9.57 -9.94
N MET A 35 -3.98 -9.75 -10.06
CA MET A 35 -4.76 -9.24 -11.19
C MET A 35 -4.62 -7.72 -11.34
N LEU A 36 -4.68 -6.97 -10.24
CA LEU A 36 -4.55 -5.52 -10.28
C LEU A 36 -3.14 -5.05 -10.68
N LEU A 37 -2.11 -5.80 -10.31
CA LEU A 37 -0.73 -5.50 -10.73
C LEU A 37 -0.52 -5.71 -12.23
N GLU A 38 -1.22 -6.68 -12.82
CA GLU A 38 -1.20 -6.92 -14.26
C GLU A 38 -1.97 -5.85 -15.04
N ASP A 39 -3.13 -5.42 -14.52
CA ASP A 39 -4.04 -4.50 -15.20
C ASP A 39 -3.67 -3.02 -15.05
N VAL A 40 -2.97 -2.63 -13.95
CA VAL A 40 -2.63 -1.23 -13.69
C VAL A 40 -1.42 -0.79 -14.52
N PRO A 41 -1.60 0.21 -15.40
CA PRO A 41 -0.50 0.67 -16.24
C PRO A 41 0.59 1.37 -15.43
N SER A 42 1.85 1.10 -15.75
CA SER A 42 3.01 1.83 -15.24
C SER A 42 3.51 2.86 -16.24
N ALA A 43 4.21 3.89 -15.76
CA ALA A 43 4.81 4.89 -16.62
C ALA A 43 5.77 4.23 -17.61
N PHE A 44 5.54 4.44 -18.92
CA PHE A 44 6.33 3.81 -20.00
C PHE A 44 6.42 2.28 -19.91
N ASN A 45 5.45 1.63 -19.27
CA ASN A 45 5.44 0.20 -19.03
C ASN A 45 6.71 -0.30 -18.31
N CYS A 46 7.26 0.49 -17.39
CA CYS A 46 8.49 0.14 -16.68
C CYS A 46 8.32 -1.00 -15.68
N GLN A 47 7.09 -1.32 -15.29
CA GLN A 47 6.73 -2.45 -14.41
C GLN A 47 7.57 -2.52 -13.12
N SER A 48 7.86 -1.38 -12.53
CA SER A 48 8.70 -1.25 -11.33
C SER A 48 7.97 -1.57 -10.02
N ALA A 49 6.64 -1.64 -10.04
CA ALA A 49 5.84 -1.92 -8.85
C ALA A 49 6.15 -3.30 -8.25
N ARG A 50 6.32 -3.33 -6.92
CA ARG A 50 6.47 -4.56 -6.12
C ARG A 50 5.48 -4.51 -4.97
N VAL A 51 4.86 -5.64 -4.66
CA VAL A 51 3.89 -5.73 -3.57
C VAL A 51 4.26 -6.87 -2.63
N VAL A 52 4.19 -6.59 -1.34
CA VAL A 52 4.35 -7.58 -0.29
C VAL A 52 3.07 -7.61 0.54
N VAL A 53 2.48 -8.79 0.66
CA VAL A 53 1.25 -9.00 1.43
C VAL A 53 1.58 -9.75 2.70
N LEU A 54 1.28 -9.14 3.84
CA LEU A 54 1.61 -9.67 5.16
C LEU A 54 0.32 -10.05 5.89
N PHE A 55 0.25 -11.29 6.35
CA PHE A 55 -0.85 -11.80 7.17
C PHE A 55 -0.32 -12.36 8.49
N GLU A 56 -1.19 -12.49 9.49
CA GLU A 56 -0.92 -13.17 10.75
C GLU A 56 0.37 -12.69 11.43
N GLN A 57 1.33 -13.60 11.63
CA GLN A 57 2.56 -13.30 12.34
C GLN A 57 3.47 -12.32 11.56
N ALA A 58 3.49 -12.39 10.24
CA ALA A 58 4.26 -11.46 9.41
C ALA A 58 3.72 -10.02 9.52
N HIS A 59 2.39 -9.87 9.55
CA HIS A 59 1.73 -8.59 9.81
C HIS A 59 2.11 -8.02 11.19
N LYS A 60 2.03 -8.83 12.25
CA LYS A 60 2.41 -8.41 13.61
C LYS A 60 3.87 -7.99 13.69
N ASN A 61 4.77 -8.82 13.17
CA ASN A 61 6.20 -8.53 13.15
C ASN A 61 6.54 -7.21 12.44
N PHE A 62 5.84 -6.92 11.36
CA PHE A 62 6.00 -5.65 10.64
C PHE A 62 5.65 -4.46 11.53
N TRP A 63 4.49 -4.49 12.19
CA TRP A 63 4.07 -3.38 13.06
C TRP A 63 4.92 -3.25 14.32
N ASP A 64 5.48 -4.35 14.84
CA ASP A 64 6.46 -4.34 15.92
C ASP A 64 7.77 -3.65 15.51
N ILE A 65 8.22 -3.87 14.26
CA ILE A 65 9.39 -3.18 13.71
C ILE A 65 9.10 -1.68 13.58
N VAL A 66 7.95 -1.32 13.02
CA VAL A 66 7.52 0.09 12.88
C VAL A 66 7.44 0.77 14.25
N MET A 67 6.83 0.12 15.24
CA MET A 67 6.72 0.64 16.60
C MET A 67 8.08 0.92 17.22
N ARG A 68 9.01 -0.03 17.15
CA ARG A 68 10.38 0.13 17.68
C ARG A 68 11.12 1.27 16.99
N THR A 69 11.09 1.31 15.66
CA THR A 69 11.79 2.32 14.87
C THR A 69 11.27 3.74 15.17
N LEU A 70 9.95 3.89 15.31
CA LEU A 70 9.37 5.21 15.60
C LEU A 70 9.58 5.63 17.07
N ARG A 71 9.64 4.67 18.00
CA ARG A 71 9.94 4.94 19.40
C ARG A 71 11.35 5.52 19.61
N GLU A 72 12.30 5.16 18.74
CA GLU A 72 13.66 5.73 18.75
C GLU A 72 13.74 7.14 18.13
N ARG A 73 12.77 7.50 17.27
CA ARG A 73 12.81 8.75 16.48
C ARG A 73 11.88 9.84 17.01
N VAL A 74 10.82 9.48 17.71
CA VAL A 74 9.82 10.41 18.21
C VAL A 74 10.08 10.66 19.70
N PRO A 75 10.15 11.93 20.15
CA PRO A 75 10.31 12.26 21.57
C PRO A 75 9.25 11.57 22.45
N ALA A 76 9.66 11.05 23.60
CA ALA A 76 8.82 10.22 24.46
C ALA A 76 7.52 10.93 24.88
N GLU A 77 7.58 12.23 25.14
CA GLU A 77 6.43 13.07 25.54
C GLU A 77 5.40 13.24 24.42
N LYS A 78 5.79 12.98 23.15
CA LYS A 78 4.92 13.10 21.96
C LYS A 78 4.57 11.74 21.35
N PHE A 79 5.03 10.65 21.95
CA PHE A 79 4.90 9.32 21.37
C PHE A 79 3.50 8.72 21.49
N ALA A 80 2.74 9.03 22.55
CA ALA A 80 1.45 8.41 22.83
C ALA A 80 0.43 8.46 21.67
N PRO A 81 0.24 9.58 20.95
CA PRO A 81 -0.64 9.60 19.77
C PRO A 81 -0.12 8.72 18.62
N THR A 82 1.20 8.64 18.41
CA THR A 82 1.84 7.80 17.41
C THR A 82 1.62 6.33 17.73
N GLU A 83 1.83 5.93 18.98
CA GLU A 83 1.61 4.57 19.46
C GLU A 83 0.16 4.12 19.28
N ALA A 84 -0.80 4.98 19.64
CA ALA A 84 -2.23 4.70 19.44
C ALA A 84 -2.55 4.48 17.95
N LYS A 85 -1.97 5.28 17.06
CA LYS A 85 -2.17 5.16 15.62
C LYS A 85 -1.56 3.87 15.06
N ILE A 86 -0.34 3.51 15.48
CA ILE A 86 0.31 2.25 15.06
C ILE A 86 -0.52 1.06 15.53
N ASN A 87 -0.98 1.05 16.77
CA ASN A 87 -1.82 0.00 17.34
C ASN A 87 -3.14 -0.15 16.57
N SER A 88 -3.73 0.96 16.11
CA SER A 88 -4.94 0.91 15.29
C SER A 88 -4.70 0.24 13.93
N PHE A 89 -3.54 0.40 13.32
CA PHE A 89 -3.17 -0.28 12.08
C PHE A 89 -2.80 -1.76 12.32
N ALA A 90 -2.08 -2.03 13.40
CA ALA A 90 -1.73 -3.39 13.82
C ALA A 90 -2.95 -4.26 14.18
N ALA A 91 -4.10 -3.64 14.48
CA ALA A 91 -5.37 -4.34 14.69
C ALA A 91 -5.99 -4.92 13.41
N GLY A 92 -5.44 -4.59 12.24
CA GLY A 92 -5.94 -5.06 10.95
C GLY A 92 -5.73 -6.55 10.68
N TYR A 93 -6.46 -7.07 9.69
CA TYR A 93 -6.36 -8.45 9.23
C TYR A 93 -5.03 -8.78 8.53
N GLY A 94 -4.44 -7.77 7.88
CA GLY A 94 -3.17 -7.88 7.17
C GLY A 94 -2.68 -6.51 6.72
N THR A 95 -1.50 -6.49 6.13
CA THR A 95 -0.88 -5.28 5.58
C THR A 95 -0.43 -5.55 4.16
N ILE A 96 -0.72 -4.61 3.26
CA ILE A 96 -0.24 -4.61 1.89
C ILE A 96 0.77 -3.47 1.77
N LEU A 97 2.01 -3.82 1.44
CA LEU A 97 3.09 -2.87 1.24
C LEU A 97 3.37 -2.74 -0.25
N TYR A 98 3.38 -1.51 -0.73
CA TYR A 98 3.73 -1.19 -2.10
C TYR A 98 5.13 -0.59 -2.13
N PHE A 99 5.96 -1.12 -3.01
CA PHE A 99 7.32 -0.66 -3.26
C PHE A 99 7.49 -0.33 -4.74
N ASP A 100 8.47 0.47 -5.01
CA ASP A 100 8.95 0.72 -6.35
C ASP A 100 10.39 0.22 -6.45
N ASP A 101 10.69 -0.55 -7.49
CA ASP A 101 12.03 -1.06 -7.76
C ASP A 101 12.87 0.08 -8.34
N GLU A 102 13.71 0.66 -7.47
CA GLU A 102 14.55 1.79 -7.83
C GLU A 102 15.56 1.44 -8.93
N GLY A 103 16.04 0.20 -8.99
CA GLY A 103 16.96 -0.25 -10.03
C GLY A 103 16.35 -0.17 -11.43
N ILE A 104 15.07 -0.49 -11.56
CA ILE A 104 14.33 -0.37 -12.83
C ILE A 104 14.14 1.11 -13.17
N THR A 105 13.70 1.92 -12.22
CA THR A 105 13.43 3.34 -12.45
C THR A 105 14.69 4.15 -12.72
N GLU A 106 15.81 3.83 -12.07
CA GLU A 106 17.11 4.45 -12.33
C GLU A 106 17.68 4.06 -13.69
N THR A 107 17.55 2.80 -14.08
CA THR A 107 17.97 2.33 -15.41
C THR A 107 17.19 3.06 -16.50
N PHE A 108 15.88 3.19 -16.31
CA PHE A 108 15.01 3.91 -17.25
C PHE A 108 15.36 5.41 -17.28
N ALA A 109 15.57 6.03 -16.13
CA ALA A 109 15.96 7.45 -16.02
C ALA A 109 17.35 7.74 -16.61
N SER A 110 18.26 6.77 -16.60
CA SER A 110 19.58 6.89 -17.22
C SER A 110 19.50 6.86 -18.73
N ASN A 111 18.63 6.01 -19.29
CA ASN A 111 18.40 5.92 -20.73
C ASN A 111 17.62 7.12 -21.28
N PHE A 112 16.79 7.77 -20.44
CA PHE A 112 15.93 8.90 -20.81
C PHE A 112 15.98 10.02 -19.77
N PRO A 113 17.06 10.81 -19.70
CA PRO A 113 17.27 11.81 -18.62
C PRO A 113 16.13 12.84 -18.50
N THR A 114 15.54 13.25 -19.63
CA THR A 114 14.41 14.18 -19.68
C THR A 114 13.12 13.60 -19.09
N MET A 115 13.03 12.28 -18.99
CA MET A 115 11.87 11.56 -18.46
C MET A 115 11.88 11.37 -16.94
N ARG A 116 13.00 11.69 -16.27
CA ARG A 116 13.18 11.44 -14.82
C ARG A 116 12.10 12.08 -13.94
N GLN A 117 11.64 13.28 -14.30
CA GLN A 117 10.56 13.95 -13.57
C GLN A 117 9.20 13.30 -13.86
N ILE A 118 8.98 12.85 -15.09
CA ILE A 118 7.73 12.20 -15.50
C ILE A 118 7.58 10.83 -14.84
N LEU A 119 8.66 10.07 -14.72
CA LEU A 119 8.69 8.80 -13.99
C LEU A 119 8.28 8.97 -12.52
N LYS A 120 8.83 9.98 -11.83
CA LYS A 120 8.44 10.31 -10.45
C LYS A 120 6.95 10.66 -10.33
N LEU A 121 6.39 11.38 -11.29
CA LEU A 121 4.95 11.67 -11.34
C LEU A 121 4.10 10.43 -11.62
N GLY A 122 4.60 9.50 -12.45
CA GLY A 122 3.96 8.22 -12.71
C GLY A 122 3.89 7.33 -11.47
N GLN A 123 4.94 7.29 -10.66
CA GLN A 123 5.01 6.60 -9.38
C GLN A 123 3.96 7.12 -8.38
N ILE A 124 3.78 8.44 -8.30
CA ILE A 124 2.74 9.06 -7.47
C ILE A 124 1.34 8.59 -7.90
N ARG A 125 1.09 8.47 -9.20
CA ARG A 125 -0.19 7.96 -9.71
C ARG A 125 -0.43 6.49 -9.40
N LEU A 126 0.58 5.66 -9.49
CA LEU A 126 0.49 4.24 -9.12
C LEU A 126 0.16 4.09 -7.63
N THR A 127 0.87 4.83 -6.77
CA THR A 127 0.62 4.86 -5.32
C THR A 127 -0.79 5.34 -5.00
N ALA A 128 -1.29 6.37 -5.69
CA ALA A 128 -2.65 6.86 -5.53
C ALA A 128 -3.71 5.84 -5.98
N CYS A 129 -3.47 5.14 -7.09
CA CYS A 129 -4.37 4.10 -7.59
C CYS A 129 -4.43 2.90 -6.63
N CYS A 130 -3.29 2.46 -6.11
CA CYS A 130 -3.21 1.36 -5.15
C CYS A 130 -3.83 1.72 -3.79
N SER A 131 -3.70 2.97 -3.31
CA SER A 131 -4.36 3.43 -2.09
C SER A 131 -5.88 3.55 -2.23
N LEU A 132 -6.40 3.80 -3.43
CA LEU A 132 -7.83 3.75 -3.74
C LEU A 132 -8.41 2.34 -3.59
N LEU A 133 -7.62 1.31 -3.91
CA LEU A 133 -8.04 -0.08 -3.86
C LEU A 133 -7.94 -0.67 -2.44
N SER A 134 -6.95 -0.25 -1.64
CA SER A 134 -6.81 -0.68 -0.24
C SER A 134 -7.91 -0.16 0.68
N GLY A 135 -8.68 0.83 0.27
CA GLY A 135 -9.83 1.35 1.02
C GLY A 135 -11.14 0.60 0.77
N GLN A 136 -11.15 -0.47 -0.04
CA GLN A 136 -12.36 -1.20 -0.43
C GLN A 136 -12.38 -2.68 -0.01
N LEU A 137 -11.34 -3.20 0.60
CA LEU A 137 -11.29 -4.53 1.21
C LEU A 137 -11.83 -4.49 2.67
#